data_15e6b86d97960d2f16e104b6336d7efe
#
_entry.id   15e6b86d97960d2f16e104b6336d7efe
#
_cell.length_a   1.000
_cell.length_b   1.000
_cell.length_c   1.000
_cell.angle_alpha   90.00
_cell.angle_beta   90.00
_cell.angle_gamma   90.00
#
_symmetry.space_group_name_H-M   'P 1'
#
loop_
_entity.id
_entity.type
_entity.pdbx_description
1 polymer ?
#
loop_
_entity_poly.entity_id
_entity_poly.type
_entity_poly.pdbx_seq_one_letter_code
_entity_poly.pdbx_strand_id
1 'polypeptide(L)'
;TSINTNIVGKSGLERYYQNDLAGEPTQVIFKGSEIEQIVSSTPGKDIKISLDVNLQKIATESLLQGMELANDNFESRDEINKGAIVVLDIETNKVISMVSLPDYNPNNFVDGISKRDFNKLNIAGAFNNYPIQGQYPPGSVFKVVAYWLAEQEKIYPEGLSSRSGRIDCKGSLAFGFNDGSQQVYNDWKEGGHGRVNLGASIKESCNVYFWDIALKIWRDFEGTSAESILQQYAKNLGFGSPSSIDLPYEASGVVPDRNLFEEWSISQPERVRPEGWLGGDLMNLIIGQGAITATPIQVA
;
A
#
# COMPACT_ATOMS: atom_id res chain seq x y z
N THR A 1 -30.04 -36.25 -6.26
CA THR A 1 -29.08 -35.72 -5.27
C THR A 1 -27.71 -35.71 -5.95
N SER A 2 -27.31 -34.58 -6.51
CA SER A 2 -25.95 -34.40 -7.01
C SER A 2 -25.02 -34.33 -5.80
N ILE A 3 -24.10 -35.26 -5.68
CA ILE A 3 -22.95 -35.12 -4.77
C ILE A 3 -22.02 -34.09 -5.44
N ASN A 4 -22.24 -32.85 -5.12
CA ASN A 4 -21.43 -31.75 -5.68
C ASN A 4 -20.21 -31.61 -4.77
N THR A 5 -19.15 -32.34 -5.09
CA THR A 5 -17.81 -32.17 -4.47
C THR A 5 -17.00 -31.12 -5.23
N ASN A 6 -17.64 -30.04 -5.65
CA ASN A 6 -16.93 -28.99 -6.34
C ASN A 6 -15.97 -28.30 -5.36
N ILE A 7 -14.69 -28.49 -5.58
CA ILE A 7 -13.64 -27.69 -4.95
C ILE A 7 -13.84 -26.24 -5.46
N VAL A 8 -13.98 -25.32 -4.51
CA VAL A 8 -14.23 -23.90 -4.82
C VAL A 8 -13.07 -23.08 -4.28
N GLY A 9 -12.46 -22.30 -5.14
CA GLY A 9 -11.42 -21.34 -4.77
C GLY A 9 -11.94 -20.30 -3.77
N LYS A 10 -11.29 -20.16 -2.62
CA LYS A 10 -11.70 -19.25 -1.55
C LYS A 10 -10.85 -18.00 -1.49
N SER A 11 -9.64 -18.02 -2.03
CA SER A 11 -8.69 -16.92 -2.00
C SER A 11 -7.76 -16.94 -3.23
N GLY A 12 -7.03 -15.88 -3.43
CA GLY A 12 -5.98 -15.77 -4.44
C GLY A 12 -6.47 -16.05 -5.88
N LEU A 13 -5.59 -16.62 -6.67
CA LEU A 13 -5.84 -16.96 -8.07
C LEU A 13 -6.98 -17.97 -8.24
N GLU A 14 -7.10 -18.96 -7.35
CA GLU A 14 -8.18 -19.93 -7.40
C GLU A 14 -9.57 -19.30 -7.30
N ARG A 15 -9.72 -18.26 -6.46
CA ARG A 15 -10.98 -17.52 -6.36
C ARG A 15 -11.20 -16.61 -7.56
N TYR A 16 -10.17 -15.89 -7.98
CA TYR A 16 -10.29 -14.94 -9.09
C TYR A 16 -10.64 -15.65 -10.39
N TYR A 17 -9.96 -16.76 -10.67
CA TYR A 17 -10.15 -17.58 -11.86
C TYR A 17 -11.05 -18.81 -11.65
N GLN A 18 -11.92 -18.79 -10.64
CA GLN A 18 -12.79 -19.93 -10.31
C GLN A 18 -13.55 -20.47 -11.53
N ASN A 19 -14.11 -19.57 -12.36
CA ASN A 19 -14.90 -19.95 -13.53
C ASN A 19 -14.08 -20.63 -14.64
N ASP A 20 -12.81 -20.29 -14.73
CA ASP A 20 -11.89 -20.92 -15.70
C ASP A 20 -11.33 -22.24 -15.19
N LEU A 21 -10.99 -22.28 -13.89
CA LEU A 21 -10.35 -23.43 -13.26
C LEU A 21 -11.31 -24.59 -12.94
N ALA A 22 -12.56 -24.28 -12.60
CA ALA A 22 -13.50 -25.30 -12.10
C ALA A 22 -13.95 -26.30 -13.15
N GLY A 23 -14.00 -25.90 -14.45
CA GLY A 23 -14.67 -26.68 -15.47
C GLY A 23 -16.18 -26.85 -15.20
N GLU A 24 -16.82 -27.73 -15.92
CA GLU A 24 -18.24 -28.04 -15.73
C GLU A 24 -18.40 -29.49 -15.30
N PRO A 25 -19.16 -29.77 -14.22
CA PRO A 25 -19.42 -31.14 -13.78
C PRO A 25 -20.36 -31.85 -14.72
N THR A 26 -20.30 -33.17 -14.74
CA THR A 26 -21.32 -34.01 -15.41
C THR A 26 -22.69 -33.69 -14.86
N GLN A 27 -23.62 -33.38 -15.74
CA GLN A 27 -25.02 -33.14 -15.40
C GLN A 27 -25.86 -34.33 -15.86
N VAL A 28 -26.69 -34.87 -14.97
CA VAL A 28 -27.65 -35.93 -15.31
C VAL A 28 -29.05 -35.32 -15.19
N ILE A 29 -29.73 -35.26 -16.33
CA ILE A 29 -31.10 -34.74 -16.42
C ILE A 29 -32.04 -35.90 -16.35
N PHE A 30 -32.99 -35.87 -15.41
CA PHE A 30 -34.00 -36.88 -15.21
C PHE A 30 -35.36 -36.41 -15.71
N LYS A 31 -36.10 -37.31 -16.32
CA LYS A 31 -37.52 -37.16 -16.61
C LYS A 31 -38.31 -38.22 -15.79
N GLY A 32 -38.87 -37.77 -14.69
CA GLY A 32 -39.39 -38.70 -13.69
C GLY A 32 -38.28 -39.51 -13.01
N SER A 33 -38.32 -40.83 -13.11
CA SER A 33 -37.29 -41.75 -12.61
C SER A 33 -36.26 -42.17 -13.66
N GLU A 34 -36.44 -41.76 -14.91
CA GLU A 34 -35.55 -42.14 -16.01
C GLU A 34 -34.53 -41.04 -16.34
N ILE A 35 -33.33 -41.43 -16.74
CA ILE A 35 -32.30 -40.51 -17.23
C ILE A 35 -32.69 -40.09 -18.65
N GLU A 36 -32.96 -38.81 -18.85
CA GLU A 36 -33.27 -38.23 -20.17
C GLU A 36 -32.01 -37.85 -20.93
N GLN A 37 -31.02 -37.26 -20.22
CA GLN A 37 -29.78 -36.80 -20.81
C GLN A 37 -28.62 -36.86 -19.82
N ILE A 38 -27.45 -37.17 -20.31
CA ILE A 38 -26.17 -37.01 -19.61
C ILE A 38 -25.32 -36.01 -20.37
N VAL A 39 -24.99 -34.87 -19.72
CA VAL A 39 -24.03 -33.88 -20.24
C VAL A 39 -22.68 -34.20 -19.60
N SER A 40 -21.71 -34.57 -20.42
CA SER A 40 -20.37 -34.92 -19.94
C SER A 40 -19.67 -33.72 -19.31
N SER A 41 -18.83 -33.94 -18.29
CA SER A 41 -17.99 -32.91 -17.68
C SER A 41 -16.99 -32.34 -18.69
N THR A 42 -16.71 -31.07 -18.54
CA THR A 42 -15.58 -30.41 -19.22
C THR A 42 -14.51 -30.03 -18.21
N PRO A 43 -13.22 -30.32 -18.50
CA PRO A 43 -12.14 -29.93 -17.59
C PRO A 43 -12.02 -28.40 -17.53
N GLY A 44 -11.50 -27.90 -16.41
CA GLY A 44 -11.09 -26.51 -16.31
C GLY A 44 -9.93 -26.17 -17.22
N LYS A 45 -9.70 -24.89 -17.39
CA LYS A 45 -8.61 -24.35 -18.25
C LYS A 45 -7.31 -24.24 -17.45
N ASP A 46 -6.20 -24.38 -18.14
CA ASP A 46 -4.88 -24.04 -17.61
C ASP A 46 -4.71 -22.53 -17.53
N ILE A 47 -4.13 -22.05 -16.45
CA ILE A 47 -3.78 -20.65 -16.28
C ILE A 47 -2.27 -20.50 -16.22
N LYS A 48 -1.72 -19.65 -17.11
CA LYS A 48 -0.31 -19.30 -17.13
C LYS A 48 -0.11 -17.97 -16.39
N ILE A 49 0.64 -17.99 -15.32
CA ILE A 49 0.98 -16.82 -14.51
C ILE A 49 2.38 -16.31 -14.80
N SER A 50 2.67 -15.08 -14.38
CA SER A 50 3.96 -14.40 -14.58
C SER A 50 4.99 -14.68 -13.50
N LEU A 51 4.61 -15.34 -12.40
CA LEU A 51 5.52 -15.60 -11.28
C LEU A 51 6.68 -16.50 -11.69
N ASP A 52 7.91 -16.11 -11.31
CA ASP A 52 9.11 -16.94 -11.36
C ASP A 52 9.25 -17.70 -10.04
N VAL A 53 9.16 -19.03 -10.10
CA VAL A 53 9.18 -19.89 -8.91
C VAL A 53 10.52 -19.79 -8.15
N ASN A 54 11.65 -19.61 -8.84
CA ASN A 54 12.94 -19.50 -8.20
C ASN A 54 13.07 -18.14 -7.50
N LEU A 55 12.66 -17.06 -8.17
CA LEU A 55 12.63 -15.73 -7.58
C LEU A 55 11.68 -15.68 -6.38
N GLN A 56 10.51 -16.33 -6.47
CA GLN A 56 9.56 -16.43 -5.37
C GLN A 56 10.18 -17.10 -4.13
N LYS A 57 10.93 -18.19 -4.30
CA LYS A 57 11.64 -18.85 -3.20
C LYS A 57 12.70 -17.95 -2.58
N ILE A 58 13.56 -17.35 -3.41
CA ILE A 58 14.60 -16.42 -2.96
C ILE A 58 13.98 -15.25 -2.18
N ALA A 59 12.93 -14.65 -2.70
CA ALA A 59 12.23 -13.55 -2.05
C ALA A 59 11.64 -13.96 -0.69
N THR A 60 11.04 -15.16 -0.62
CA THR A 60 10.49 -15.68 0.64
C THR A 60 11.59 -15.90 1.69
N GLU A 61 12.69 -16.52 1.31
CA GLU A 61 13.84 -16.76 2.20
C GLU A 61 14.47 -15.43 2.65
N SER A 62 14.62 -14.47 1.73
CA SER A 62 15.15 -13.13 2.04
C SER A 62 14.25 -12.36 3.00
N LEU A 63 12.91 -12.46 2.84
CA LEU A 63 11.99 -11.82 3.75
C LEU A 63 12.07 -12.41 5.16
N LEU A 64 12.11 -13.74 5.27
CA LEU A 64 12.28 -14.42 6.56
C LEU A 64 13.58 -14.00 7.26
N GLN A 65 14.71 -13.99 6.54
CA GLN A 65 15.98 -13.52 7.09
C GLN A 65 15.95 -12.05 7.48
N GLY A 66 15.31 -11.20 6.67
CA GLY A 66 15.16 -9.79 6.98
C GLY A 66 14.33 -9.53 8.24
N MET A 67 13.27 -10.30 8.46
CA MET A 67 12.44 -10.23 9.67
C MET A 67 13.23 -10.71 10.89
N GLU A 68 13.98 -11.79 10.80
CA GLU A 68 14.86 -12.28 11.86
C GLU A 68 15.92 -11.24 12.24
N LEU A 69 16.65 -10.71 11.25
CA LEU A 69 17.63 -9.64 11.47
C LEU A 69 17.03 -8.38 12.11
N ALA A 70 15.81 -8.03 11.72
CA ALA A 70 15.12 -6.89 12.31
C ALA A 70 14.76 -7.16 13.78
N ASN A 71 14.27 -8.34 14.11
CA ASN A 71 13.98 -8.72 15.50
C ASN A 71 15.23 -8.76 16.36
N ASP A 72 16.39 -9.16 15.81
CA ASP A 72 17.65 -9.22 16.54
C ASP A 72 18.30 -7.85 16.77
N ASN A 73 18.11 -6.90 15.84
CA ASN A 73 18.83 -5.62 15.85
C ASN A 73 18.00 -4.43 16.31
N PHE A 74 16.69 -4.53 16.32
CA PHE A 74 15.82 -3.46 16.81
C PHE A 74 15.19 -3.89 18.13
N GLU A 75 15.38 -3.10 19.18
CA GLU A 75 14.66 -3.22 20.45
C GLU A 75 13.20 -2.82 20.28
N SER A 76 12.51 -3.50 19.37
CA SER A 76 11.07 -3.32 19.15
C SER A 76 10.33 -4.03 20.28
N ARG A 77 9.28 -3.39 20.81
CA ARG A 77 8.43 -4.01 21.83
C ARG A 77 7.61 -5.17 21.29
N ASP A 78 7.38 -5.18 19.98
CA ASP A 78 6.59 -6.18 19.28
C ASP A 78 7.46 -6.95 18.29
N GLU A 79 7.33 -8.27 18.30
CA GLU A 79 7.99 -9.16 17.36
C GLU A 79 7.49 -8.88 15.92
N ILE A 80 8.44 -8.68 15.01
CA ILE A 80 8.14 -8.53 13.58
C ILE A 80 7.87 -9.92 13.00
N ASN A 81 6.61 -10.23 12.80
CA ASN A 81 6.14 -11.53 12.31
C ASN A 81 5.31 -11.44 11.02
N LYS A 82 5.25 -10.26 10.40
CA LYS A 82 4.51 -10.00 9.16
C LYS A 82 5.38 -9.22 8.19
N GLY A 83 5.28 -9.56 6.92
CA GLY A 83 6.03 -8.88 5.88
C GLY A 83 5.50 -9.17 4.49
N ALA A 84 5.90 -8.34 3.53
CA ALA A 84 5.55 -8.47 2.13
C ALA A 84 6.71 -8.09 1.23
N ILE A 85 6.82 -8.77 0.08
CA ILE A 85 7.69 -8.38 -1.03
C ILE A 85 6.86 -8.40 -2.30
N VAL A 86 7.04 -7.38 -3.15
CA VAL A 86 6.53 -7.31 -4.51
C VAL A 86 7.70 -7.05 -5.45
N VAL A 87 7.82 -7.83 -6.51
CA VAL A 87 8.81 -7.62 -7.56
C VAL A 87 8.09 -7.54 -8.90
N LEU A 88 8.25 -6.41 -9.57
CA LEU A 88 7.68 -6.14 -10.90
C LEU A 88 8.76 -6.20 -11.96
N ASP A 89 8.39 -6.71 -13.12
CA ASP A 89 9.14 -6.49 -14.35
C ASP A 89 8.83 -5.09 -14.89
N ILE A 90 9.83 -4.22 -14.96
CA ILE A 90 9.67 -2.80 -15.29
C ILE A 90 9.27 -2.54 -16.76
N GLU A 91 9.48 -3.50 -17.66
CA GLU A 91 9.13 -3.35 -19.07
C GLU A 91 7.69 -3.77 -19.35
N THR A 92 7.21 -4.78 -18.60
CA THR A 92 5.89 -5.39 -18.82
C THR A 92 4.88 -5.12 -17.73
N ASN A 93 5.29 -4.53 -16.60
CA ASN A 93 4.52 -4.34 -15.37
C ASN A 93 3.95 -5.66 -14.79
N LYS A 94 4.54 -6.80 -15.15
CA LYS A 94 4.12 -8.09 -14.63
C LYS A 94 4.70 -8.34 -13.25
N VAL A 95 3.88 -8.89 -12.36
CA VAL A 95 4.35 -9.38 -11.06
C VAL A 95 5.15 -10.66 -11.29
N ILE A 96 6.45 -10.63 -11.03
CA ILE A 96 7.36 -11.78 -11.16
C ILE A 96 7.65 -12.45 -9.83
N SER A 97 7.43 -11.78 -8.70
CA SER A 97 7.39 -12.37 -7.37
C SER A 97 6.49 -11.56 -6.44
N MET A 98 5.73 -12.23 -5.59
CA MET A 98 4.87 -11.62 -4.59
C MET A 98 4.79 -12.49 -3.35
N VAL A 99 5.40 -12.02 -2.26
CA VAL A 99 5.51 -12.76 -1.00
C VAL A 99 4.65 -12.09 0.08
N SER A 100 3.93 -12.90 0.81
CA SER A 100 3.13 -12.50 1.99
C SER A 100 3.46 -13.44 3.15
N LEU A 101 3.94 -12.91 4.26
CA LEU A 101 4.23 -13.68 5.47
C LEU A 101 3.46 -13.14 6.67
N PRO A 102 3.01 -14.02 7.60
CA PRO A 102 3.07 -15.49 7.50
C PRO A 102 2.15 -16.04 6.42
N ASP A 103 2.50 -17.21 5.87
CA ASP A 103 1.68 -17.92 4.91
C ASP A 103 1.13 -19.25 5.48
N TYR A 104 0.45 -20.02 4.63
CA TYR A 104 -0.07 -21.33 4.98
C TYR A 104 0.00 -22.28 3.80
N ASN A 105 0.08 -23.58 4.10
CA ASN A 105 -0.01 -24.60 3.07
C ASN A 105 -1.49 -24.83 2.66
N PRO A 106 -1.89 -24.51 1.42
CA PRO A 106 -3.27 -24.67 0.97
C PRO A 106 -3.72 -26.14 0.97
N ASN A 107 -2.82 -27.11 0.85
CA ASN A 107 -3.15 -28.52 0.91
C ASN A 107 -3.77 -28.96 2.26
N ASN A 108 -3.51 -28.20 3.33
CA ASN A 108 -4.13 -28.47 4.63
C ASN A 108 -5.67 -28.30 4.63
N PHE A 109 -6.23 -27.74 3.55
CA PHE A 109 -7.67 -27.50 3.42
C PHE A 109 -8.40 -28.51 2.53
N VAL A 110 -7.67 -29.37 1.81
CA VAL A 110 -8.26 -30.31 0.83
C VAL A 110 -9.26 -31.27 1.48
N ASP A 111 -8.92 -31.81 2.64
CA ASP A 111 -9.77 -32.73 3.42
C ASP A 111 -10.40 -32.05 4.65
N GLY A 112 -10.35 -30.73 4.70
CA GLY A 112 -10.78 -29.91 5.83
C GLY A 112 -9.65 -29.65 6.83
N ILE A 113 -9.79 -28.55 7.57
CA ILE A 113 -8.84 -28.12 8.60
C ILE A 113 -9.52 -28.12 9.98
N SER A 114 -8.79 -28.47 11.04
CA SER A 114 -9.32 -28.40 12.39
C SER A 114 -9.62 -26.92 12.78
N LYS A 115 -10.65 -26.71 13.60
CA LYS A 115 -10.98 -25.38 14.13
C LYS A 115 -9.80 -24.75 14.87
N ARG A 116 -9.01 -25.56 15.57
CA ARG A 116 -7.81 -25.12 16.29
C ARG A 116 -6.75 -24.57 15.32
N ASP A 117 -6.44 -25.31 14.28
CA ASP A 117 -5.38 -24.93 13.32
C ASP A 117 -5.84 -23.75 12.45
N PHE A 118 -7.12 -23.74 12.06
CA PHE A 118 -7.71 -22.56 11.41
C PHE A 118 -7.58 -21.30 12.25
N ASN A 119 -7.94 -21.36 13.54
CA ASN A 119 -7.85 -20.23 14.44
C ASN A 119 -6.38 -19.78 14.64
N LYS A 120 -5.45 -20.72 14.71
CA LYS A 120 -4.00 -20.40 14.81
C LYS A 120 -3.53 -19.59 13.58
N LEU A 121 -3.86 -20.03 12.38
CA LEU A 121 -3.52 -19.32 11.14
C LEU A 121 -4.19 -17.94 11.06
N ASN A 122 -5.45 -17.86 11.46
CA ASN A 122 -6.23 -16.62 11.46
C ASN A 122 -5.64 -15.58 12.42
N ILE A 123 -5.29 -15.97 13.64
CA ILE A 123 -4.65 -15.10 14.65
C ILE A 123 -3.27 -14.65 14.15
N ALA A 124 -2.50 -15.52 13.52
CA ALA A 124 -1.23 -15.16 12.93
C ALA A 124 -1.37 -14.18 11.75
N GLY A 125 -2.56 -14.07 11.14
CA GLY A 125 -2.81 -13.24 9.97
C GLY A 125 -2.39 -13.89 8.65
N ALA A 126 -2.22 -15.23 8.63
CA ALA A 126 -1.75 -15.97 7.46
C ALA A 126 -2.71 -15.91 6.25
N PHE A 127 -3.98 -15.56 6.48
CA PHE A 127 -4.98 -15.43 5.40
C PHE A 127 -4.96 -14.06 4.70
N ASN A 128 -4.17 -13.11 5.20
CA ASN A 128 -4.03 -11.80 4.57
C ASN A 128 -2.98 -11.86 3.45
N ASN A 129 -3.33 -11.31 2.31
CA ASN A 129 -2.36 -11.07 1.23
C ASN A 129 -1.77 -9.67 1.41
N TYR A 130 -0.73 -9.54 2.25
CA TYR A 130 -0.15 -8.25 2.62
C TYR A 130 0.32 -7.40 1.43
N PRO A 131 0.87 -7.96 0.34
CA PRO A 131 1.19 -7.20 -0.88
C PRO A 131 0.06 -6.33 -1.42
N ILE A 132 -1.18 -6.77 -1.33
CA ILE A 132 -2.36 -6.09 -1.91
C ILE A 132 -3.38 -5.63 -0.86
N GLN A 133 -3.29 -6.11 0.38
CA GLN A 133 -4.24 -5.79 1.46
C GLN A 133 -3.62 -5.02 2.62
N GLY A 134 -2.31 -5.18 2.83
CA GLY A 134 -1.59 -4.44 3.84
C GLY A 134 -1.52 -2.96 3.47
N GLN A 135 -1.97 -2.09 4.36
CA GLN A 135 -1.99 -0.65 4.15
C GLN A 135 -1.02 0.00 5.12
N TYR A 136 0.04 0.60 4.59
CA TYR A 136 1.13 1.18 5.38
C TYR A 136 1.41 2.61 4.92
N PRO A 137 1.86 3.51 5.84
CA PRO A 137 2.42 4.78 5.41
C PRO A 137 3.61 4.53 4.48
N PRO A 138 3.62 5.07 3.24
CA PRO A 138 4.68 4.81 2.28
C PRO A 138 6.03 5.41 2.69
N GLY A 139 6.04 6.37 3.61
CA GLY A 139 7.25 7.04 4.06
C GLY A 139 7.96 7.79 2.93
N SER A 140 9.27 7.90 3.03
CA SER A 140 10.09 8.72 2.13
C SER A 140 10.05 8.33 0.66
N VAL A 141 9.56 7.15 0.28
CA VAL A 141 9.35 6.81 -1.13
C VAL A 141 8.29 7.71 -1.77
N PHE A 142 7.34 8.20 -0.98
CA PHE A 142 6.32 9.14 -1.42
C PHE A 142 6.88 10.51 -1.85
N LYS A 143 8.08 10.87 -1.43
CA LYS A 143 8.75 12.11 -1.85
C LYS A 143 8.99 12.19 -3.36
N VAL A 144 8.94 11.07 -4.08
CA VAL A 144 8.97 11.03 -5.55
C VAL A 144 7.75 11.76 -6.13
N VAL A 145 6.59 11.60 -5.51
CA VAL A 145 5.35 12.34 -5.88
C VAL A 145 5.55 13.84 -5.69
N ALA A 146 6.08 14.22 -4.52
CA ALA A 146 6.36 15.62 -4.20
C ALA A 146 7.44 16.23 -5.12
N TYR A 147 8.47 15.46 -5.49
CA TYR A 147 9.47 15.86 -6.46
C TYR A 147 8.85 16.14 -7.83
N TRP A 148 8.00 15.23 -8.32
CA TRP A 148 7.32 15.39 -9.59
C TRP A 148 6.41 16.63 -9.59
N LEU A 149 5.60 16.80 -8.55
CA LEU A 149 4.79 18.01 -8.35
C LEU A 149 5.65 19.27 -8.41
N ALA A 150 6.74 19.33 -7.63
CA ALA A 150 7.63 20.50 -7.58
C ALA A 150 8.21 20.85 -8.96
N GLU A 151 8.58 19.85 -9.76
CA GLU A 151 9.10 20.06 -11.12
C GLU A 151 8.02 20.51 -12.12
N GLN A 152 6.80 19.98 -12.03
CA GLN A 152 5.73 20.32 -12.96
C GLN A 152 5.13 21.71 -12.65
N GLU A 153 4.79 21.96 -11.40
CA GLU A 153 4.10 23.17 -10.96
C GLU A 153 5.06 24.31 -10.60
N LYS A 154 6.38 24.05 -10.62
CA LYS A 154 7.41 25.01 -10.20
C LYS A 154 7.23 25.51 -8.76
N ILE A 155 6.68 24.65 -7.90
CA ILE A 155 6.53 24.93 -6.47
C ILE A 155 7.78 24.46 -5.75
N TYR A 156 8.56 25.41 -5.24
CA TYR A 156 9.81 25.18 -4.50
C TYR A 156 9.70 25.79 -3.11
N PRO A 157 10.61 25.48 -2.17
CA PRO A 157 10.71 26.17 -0.90
C PRO A 157 10.64 27.68 -1.00
N GLU A 158 10.19 28.33 0.07
CA GLU A 158 10.02 29.79 0.11
C GLU A 158 11.29 30.53 -0.35
N GLY A 159 11.10 31.55 -1.17
CA GLY A 159 12.19 32.34 -1.75
C GLY A 159 12.98 31.67 -2.89
N LEU A 160 12.64 30.45 -3.28
CA LEU A 160 13.25 29.76 -4.41
C LEU A 160 12.35 29.79 -5.65
N SER A 161 12.96 29.93 -6.82
CA SER A 161 12.28 29.99 -8.13
C SER A 161 12.68 28.87 -9.08
N SER A 162 13.56 27.95 -8.66
CA SER A 162 14.05 26.87 -9.51
C SER A 162 14.54 25.67 -8.70
N ARG A 163 14.56 24.50 -9.35
CA ARG A 163 15.08 23.24 -8.77
C ARG A 163 16.55 23.31 -8.32
N SER A 164 17.33 24.24 -8.85
CA SER A 164 18.74 24.43 -8.49
C SER A 164 18.91 25.33 -7.25
N GLY A 165 17.83 26.03 -6.84
CA GLY A 165 17.80 26.81 -5.61
C GLY A 165 18.05 25.94 -4.39
N ARG A 166 18.74 26.48 -3.39
CA ARG A 166 19.18 25.73 -2.22
C ARG A 166 18.67 26.34 -0.94
N ILE A 167 18.17 25.50 -0.04
CA ILE A 167 17.97 25.85 1.36
C ILE A 167 19.14 25.36 2.22
N ASP A 168 19.30 25.94 3.39
CA ASP A 168 20.23 25.46 4.42
C ASP A 168 19.45 24.58 5.42
N CYS A 169 19.48 23.26 5.20
CA CYS A 169 18.81 22.29 6.05
C CYS A 169 19.59 22.10 7.35
N LYS A 170 19.07 22.60 8.45
CA LYS A 170 19.65 22.51 9.80
C LYS A 170 19.12 21.35 10.63
N GLY A 171 18.33 20.44 10.02
CA GLY A 171 17.77 19.27 10.71
C GLY A 171 16.44 19.53 11.41
N SER A 172 15.89 20.73 11.31
CA SER A 172 14.56 21.05 11.83
C SER A 172 13.90 22.16 11.06
N LEU A 173 12.56 22.22 11.13
CA LEU A 173 11.73 23.30 10.64
C LEU A 173 10.79 23.76 11.74
N ALA A 174 10.83 25.04 12.10
CA ALA A 174 9.90 25.63 13.04
C ALA A 174 8.73 26.27 12.28
N PHE A 175 7.53 25.94 12.68
CA PHE A 175 6.30 26.52 12.17
C PHE A 175 5.61 27.28 13.30
N GLY A 176 5.40 28.58 13.09
CA GLY A 176 4.76 29.46 14.06
C GLY A 176 3.27 29.61 13.80
N PHE A 177 2.48 29.70 14.86
CA PHE A 177 1.06 30.01 14.83
C PHE A 177 0.78 31.48 15.17
N ASN A 178 -0.44 31.94 14.82
CA ASN A 178 -0.83 33.34 15.07
C ASN A 178 -0.92 33.71 16.55
N ASP A 179 -1.03 32.73 17.46
CA ASP A 179 -1.02 32.90 18.90
C ASP A 179 0.40 33.02 19.50
N GLY A 180 1.44 32.99 18.65
CA GLY A 180 2.84 33.05 19.04
C GLY A 180 3.43 31.70 19.46
N SER A 181 2.66 30.61 19.47
CA SER A 181 3.21 29.28 19.69
C SER A 181 3.97 28.78 18.45
N GLN A 182 4.88 27.83 18.65
CA GLN A 182 5.64 27.22 17.57
C GLN A 182 5.61 25.70 17.69
N GLN A 183 5.49 25.03 16.55
CA GLN A 183 5.71 23.60 16.44
C GLN A 183 7.02 23.37 15.69
N VAL A 184 7.89 22.50 16.24
CA VAL A 184 9.15 22.15 15.63
C VAL A 184 9.05 20.72 15.08
N TYR A 185 9.35 20.58 13.80
CA TYR A 185 9.47 19.30 13.11
C TYR A 185 10.95 18.97 12.97
N ASN A 186 11.37 17.82 13.50
CA ASN A 186 12.75 17.38 13.44
C ASN A 186 12.94 16.40 12.26
N ASP A 187 13.98 16.65 11.47
CA ASP A 187 14.42 15.73 10.44
C ASP A 187 15.00 14.46 11.10
N TRP A 188 15.08 13.39 10.34
CA TRP A 188 15.71 12.14 10.78
C TRP A 188 17.21 12.28 11.03
N LYS A 189 17.86 13.25 10.35
CA LYS A 189 19.28 13.54 10.47
C LYS A 189 19.50 14.71 11.44
N GLU A 190 20.01 14.42 12.60
CA GLU A 190 20.44 15.43 13.55
C GLU A 190 21.50 16.35 12.95
N GLY A 191 21.33 17.67 13.12
CA GLY A 191 22.21 18.68 12.50
C GLY A 191 21.93 18.95 11.01
N GLY A 192 21.04 18.19 10.39
CA GLY A 192 20.54 18.43 9.03
C GLY A 192 21.49 17.99 7.91
N HIS A 193 21.15 18.40 6.69
CA HIS A 193 21.79 17.98 5.44
C HIS A 193 22.66 19.09 4.82
N GLY A 194 22.77 20.26 5.48
CA GLY A 194 23.47 21.42 4.93
C GLY A 194 22.73 22.00 3.72
N ARG A 195 23.45 22.50 2.73
CA ARG A 195 22.87 23.15 1.55
C ARG A 195 22.36 22.16 0.53
N VAL A 196 21.03 21.99 0.46
CA VAL A 196 20.35 21.07 -0.45
C VAL A 196 19.47 21.80 -1.46
N ASN A 197 19.46 21.32 -2.70
CA ASN A 197 18.48 21.64 -3.73
C ASN A 197 17.49 20.47 -3.88
N LEU A 198 16.52 20.56 -4.77
CA LEU A 198 15.51 19.53 -4.97
C LEU A 198 16.11 18.13 -5.25
N GLY A 199 17.13 18.04 -6.13
CA GLY A 199 17.81 16.78 -6.43
C GLY A 199 18.62 16.23 -5.25
N ALA A 200 19.30 17.08 -4.49
CA ALA A 200 20.00 16.66 -3.28
C ALA A 200 19.03 16.26 -2.18
N SER A 201 17.90 16.95 -2.04
CA SER A 201 16.90 16.64 -1.00
C SER A 201 16.22 15.29 -1.19
N ILE A 202 15.98 14.86 -2.44
CA ILE A 202 15.45 13.50 -2.70
C ILE A 202 16.52 12.44 -2.42
N LYS A 203 17.78 12.68 -2.83
CA LYS A 203 18.89 11.76 -2.60
C LYS A 203 19.17 11.54 -1.11
N GLU A 204 19.19 12.62 -0.34
CA GLU A 204 19.48 12.60 1.10
C GLU A 204 18.22 12.35 1.94
N SER A 205 17.06 12.22 1.32
CA SER A 205 15.75 12.08 2.00
C SER A 205 15.47 13.21 3.01
N CYS A 206 15.88 14.45 2.69
CA CYS A 206 15.69 15.61 3.57
C CYS A 206 14.21 15.95 3.74
N ASN A 207 13.69 15.85 4.95
CA ASN A 207 12.29 16.20 5.23
C ASN A 207 12.09 17.72 5.18
N VAL A 208 13.04 18.50 5.68
CA VAL A 208 12.93 19.98 5.78
C VAL A 208 12.62 20.60 4.42
N TYR A 209 13.25 20.15 3.35
CA TYR A 209 13.02 20.68 2.00
C TYR A 209 11.56 20.45 1.55
N PHE A 210 11.03 19.25 1.79
CA PHE A 210 9.67 18.91 1.39
C PHE A 210 8.62 19.53 2.31
N TRP A 211 8.89 19.65 3.61
CA TRP A 211 8.03 20.39 4.52
C TRP A 211 7.87 21.87 4.12
N ASP A 212 8.93 22.48 3.64
CA ASP A 212 8.87 23.88 3.18
C ASP A 212 8.01 24.02 1.90
N ILE A 213 8.07 23.03 1.00
CA ILE A 213 7.13 22.93 -0.14
C ILE A 213 5.69 22.77 0.36
N ALA A 214 5.44 21.90 1.32
CA ALA A 214 4.10 21.70 1.89
C ALA A 214 3.55 22.98 2.52
N LEU A 215 4.39 23.72 3.28
CA LEU A 215 4.02 24.99 3.88
C LEU A 215 3.71 26.05 2.82
N LYS A 216 4.47 26.06 1.72
CA LYS A 216 4.18 26.96 0.62
C LYS A 216 2.83 26.63 -0.04
N ILE A 217 2.55 25.35 -0.30
CA ILE A 217 1.23 24.92 -0.82
C ILE A 217 0.13 25.36 0.15
N TRP A 218 0.31 25.13 1.45
CA TRP A 218 -0.65 25.51 2.47
C TRP A 218 -0.92 27.02 2.47
N ARG A 219 0.12 27.85 2.53
CA ARG A 219 0.01 29.32 2.57
C ARG A 219 -0.61 29.92 1.32
N ASP A 220 -0.28 29.35 0.16
CA ASP A 220 -0.73 29.90 -1.13
C ASP A 220 -2.15 29.43 -1.48
N PHE A 221 -2.59 28.26 -1.00
CA PHE A 221 -3.79 27.61 -1.50
C PHE A 221 -4.79 27.13 -0.43
N GLU A 222 -4.54 27.36 0.88
CA GLU A 222 -5.43 26.95 1.95
C GLU A 222 -6.89 27.34 1.66
N GLY A 223 -7.81 26.37 1.80
CA GLY A 223 -9.25 26.55 1.56
C GLY A 223 -9.66 26.69 0.09
N THR A 224 -8.73 26.52 -0.85
CA THR A 224 -9.02 26.46 -2.30
C THR A 224 -8.93 25.05 -2.84
N SER A 225 -9.41 24.81 -4.06
CA SER A 225 -9.28 23.52 -4.73
C SER A 225 -7.81 23.12 -5.01
N ALA A 226 -6.90 24.09 -5.09
CA ALA A 226 -5.48 23.87 -5.31
C ALA A 226 -4.74 23.39 -4.05
N GLU A 227 -5.33 23.48 -2.86
CA GLU A 227 -4.78 22.92 -1.63
C GLU A 227 -4.50 21.41 -1.76
N SER A 228 -5.33 20.70 -2.52
CA SER A 228 -5.21 19.25 -2.74
C SER A 228 -4.34 18.87 -3.94
N ILE A 229 -3.47 19.76 -4.43
CA ILE A 229 -2.63 19.51 -5.61
C ILE A 229 -1.68 18.30 -5.39
N LEU A 230 -1.09 18.14 -4.21
CA LEU A 230 -0.26 17.00 -3.88
C LEU A 230 -1.04 15.68 -3.95
N GLN A 231 -2.26 15.68 -3.45
CA GLN A 231 -3.16 14.52 -3.50
C GLN A 231 -3.55 14.17 -4.93
N GLN A 232 -3.75 15.17 -5.81
CA GLN A 232 -4.02 14.93 -7.23
C GLN A 232 -2.83 14.26 -7.91
N TYR A 233 -1.62 14.71 -7.65
CA TYR A 233 -0.40 14.07 -8.15
C TYR A 233 -0.24 12.63 -7.64
N ALA A 234 -0.54 12.37 -6.37
CA ALA A 234 -0.55 11.03 -5.80
C ALA A 234 -1.57 10.12 -6.49
N LYS A 235 -2.80 10.60 -6.66
CA LYS A 235 -3.88 9.84 -7.34
C LYS A 235 -3.54 9.57 -8.81
N ASN A 236 -2.89 10.49 -9.51
CA ASN A 236 -2.42 10.28 -10.88
C ASN A 236 -1.34 9.18 -11.01
N LEU A 237 -0.62 8.91 -9.93
CA LEU A 237 0.34 7.79 -9.83
C LEU A 237 -0.28 6.51 -9.27
N GLY A 238 -1.60 6.47 -9.06
CA GLY A 238 -2.32 5.26 -8.63
C GLY A 238 -2.53 5.13 -7.12
N PHE A 239 -1.99 6.03 -6.28
CA PHE A 239 -2.30 6.02 -4.85
C PHE A 239 -3.79 6.28 -4.62
N GLY A 240 -4.39 5.58 -3.65
CA GLY A 240 -5.80 5.70 -3.34
C GLY A 240 -6.75 4.95 -4.26
N SER A 241 -6.23 4.12 -5.18
CA SER A 241 -7.00 3.29 -6.10
C SER A 241 -6.39 1.90 -6.23
N PRO A 242 -7.19 0.84 -6.46
CA PRO A 242 -6.65 -0.50 -6.74
C PRO A 242 -5.75 -0.49 -7.98
N SER A 243 -4.70 -1.32 -7.96
CA SER A 243 -3.79 -1.49 -9.11
C SER A 243 -4.43 -2.26 -10.27
N SER A 244 -5.60 -2.84 -10.05
CA SER A 244 -6.30 -3.76 -10.97
C SER A 244 -5.56 -5.07 -11.21
N ILE A 245 -4.75 -5.51 -10.24
CA ILE A 245 -4.20 -6.87 -10.28
C ILE A 245 -5.33 -7.91 -10.30
N ASP A 246 -5.12 -8.99 -11.01
CA ASP A 246 -6.06 -10.11 -11.15
C ASP A 246 -6.12 -10.99 -9.89
N LEU A 247 -6.33 -10.35 -8.75
CA LEU A 247 -6.55 -10.96 -7.44
C LEU A 247 -7.73 -10.31 -6.70
N PRO A 248 -8.46 -11.07 -5.89
CA PRO A 248 -9.58 -10.52 -5.13
C PRO A 248 -9.12 -9.72 -3.91
N TYR A 249 -9.97 -8.78 -3.48
CA TYR A 249 -9.84 -8.06 -2.21
C TYR A 249 -8.62 -7.12 -2.11
N GLU A 250 -8.21 -6.54 -3.22
CA GLU A 250 -7.20 -5.50 -3.22
C GLU A 250 -7.68 -4.26 -2.44
N ALA A 251 -6.85 -3.73 -1.56
CA ALA A 251 -7.12 -2.50 -0.84
C ALA A 251 -6.67 -1.27 -1.65
N SER A 252 -7.45 -0.20 -1.57
CA SER A 252 -7.18 1.03 -2.32
C SER A 252 -6.11 1.92 -1.69
N GLY A 253 -5.76 1.69 -0.41
CA GLY A 253 -5.00 2.69 0.33
C GLY A 253 -5.83 3.96 0.61
N VAL A 254 -5.19 4.97 1.18
CA VAL A 254 -5.82 6.26 1.52
C VAL A 254 -4.92 7.39 1.09
N VAL A 255 -5.44 8.36 0.35
CA VAL A 255 -4.80 9.65 0.09
C VAL A 255 -5.63 10.72 0.79
N PRO A 256 -5.21 11.18 1.98
CA PRO A 256 -6.00 12.07 2.81
C PRO A 256 -6.03 13.49 2.26
N ASP A 257 -7.19 14.11 2.37
CA ASP A 257 -7.41 15.52 2.07
C ASP A 257 -8.44 16.12 3.05
N ARG A 258 -8.75 17.42 2.94
CA ARG A 258 -9.71 18.11 3.78
C ARG A 258 -11.08 17.44 3.72
N ASN A 259 -11.56 17.09 2.54
CA ASN A 259 -12.89 16.49 2.37
C ASN A 259 -12.99 15.13 3.08
N LEU A 260 -11.94 14.30 2.98
CA LEU A 260 -11.90 13.03 3.67
C LEU A 260 -11.88 13.20 5.20
N PHE A 261 -11.18 14.22 5.72
CA PHE A 261 -11.19 14.53 7.16
C PHE A 261 -12.56 15.00 7.62
N GLU A 262 -13.27 15.79 6.81
CA GLU A 262 -14.67 16.21 7.08
C GLU A 262 -15.61 14.98 7.10
N GLU A 263 -15.47 14.05 6.15
CA GLU A 263 -16.23 12.81 6.13
C GLU A 263 -15.92 11.94 7.37
N TRP A 264 -14.65 11.81 7.73
CA TRP A 264 -14.26 11.06 8.93
C TRP A 264 -14.73 11.72 10.23
N SER A 265 -14.81 13.03 10.28
CA SER A 265 -15.33 13.71 11.47
C SER A 265 -16.78 13.32 11.80
N ILE A 266 -17.53 12.87 10.80
CA ILE A 266 -18.90 12.38 10.94
C ILE A 266 -18.94 10.87 11.13
N SER A 267 -18.22 10.11 10.27
CA SER A 267 -18.32 8.65 10.21
C SER A 267 -17.39 7.92 11.18
N GLN A 268 -16.26 8.52 11.54
CA GLN A 268 -15.17 7.95 12.36
C GLN A 268 -14.49 9.06 13.18
N PRO A 269 -15.22 9.74 14.08
CA PRO A 269 -14.74 10.94 14.78
C PRO A 269 -13.48 10.69 15.63
N GLU A 270 -13.23 9.44 16.03
CA GLU A 270 -12.02 9.06 16.76
C GLU A 270 -10.73 9.10 15.92
N ARG A 271 -10.83 9.17 14.59
CA ARG A 271 -9.68 9.22 13.68
C ARG A 271 -9.17 10.61 13.40
N VAL A 272 -9.97 11.63 13.67
CA VAL A 272 -9.65 13.02 13.34
C VAL A 272 -9.78 13.91 14.56
N ARG A 273 -8.95 14.94 14.59
CA ARG A 273 -9.06 15.99 15.64
C ARG A 273 -10.23 16.93 15.32
N PRO A 274 -10.77 17.65 16.34
CA PRO A 274 -11.87 18.58 16.16
C PRO A 274 -11.60 19.70 15.12
N GLU A 275 -10.33 20.11 15.00
CA GLU A 275 -9.90 21.18 14.09
C GLU A 275 -9.83 20.70 12.62
N GLY A 276 -10.00 19.39 12.37
CA GLY A 276 -9.98 18.81 11.04
C GLY A 276 -8.60 18.83 10.37
N TRP A 277 -8.58 19.06 9.06
CA TRP A 277 -7.38 19.08 8.24
C TRP A 277 -6.59 20.37 8.41
N LEU A 278 -5.31 20.27 8.73
CA LEU A 278 -4.40 21.38 9.00
C LEU A 278 -3.12 21.28 8.15
N GLY A 279 -2.35 22.38 8.10
CA GLY A 279 -1.05 22.42 7.40
C GLY A 279 -0.07 21.33 7.86
N GLY A 280 -0.12 20.94 9.15
CA GLY A 280 0.67 19.82 9.68
C GLY A 280 0.32 18.46 9.04
N ASP A 281 -0.92 18.25 8.61
CA ASP A 281 -1.31 17.03 7.90
C ASP A 281 -0.71 17.00 6.50
N LEU A 282 -0.68 18.15 5.81
CA LEU A 282 -0.02 18.28 4.52
C LEU A 282 1.49 18.09 4.64
N MET A 283 2.11 18.59 5.72
CA MET A 283 3.54 18.36 6.00
C MET A 283 3.85 16.89 6.26
N ASN A 284 2.97 16.16 6.95
CA ASN A 284 3.11 14.72 7.13
C ASN A 284 2.89 13.99 5.79
N LEU A 285 1.86 14.35 5.05
CA LEU A 285 1.53 13.73 3.77
C LEU A 285 2.70 13.82 2.78
N ILE A 286 3.34 14.99 2.64
CA ILE A 286 4.39 15.19 1.62
C ILE A 286 5.61 14.29 1.82
N ILE A 287 5.83 13.80 3.04
CA ILE A 287 6.89 12.84 3.36
C ILE A 287 6.37 11.41 3.49
N GLY A 288 5.12 11.16 3.08
CA GLY A 288 4.49 9.83 3.12
C GLY A 288 4.12 9.34 4.51
N GLN A 289 3.81 10.25 5.43
CA GLN A 289 3.43 9.99 6.82
C GLN A 289 2.02 10.53 7.12
N GLY A 290 1.56 10.36 8.36
CA GLY A 290 0.24 10.77 8.79
C GLY A 290 -0.83 9.77 8.36
N ALA A 291 -1.94 10.26 7.81
CA ALA A 291 -3.09 9.43 7.45
C ALA A 291 -3.00 8.76 6.06
N ILE A 292 -1.93 9.02 5.29
CA ILE A 292 -1.72 8.34 4.01
C ILE A 292 -1.38 6.87 4.23
N THR A 293 -2.03 6.01 3.47
CA THR A 293 -1.65 4.59 3.40
C THR A 293 -1.62 4.10 1.95
N ALA A 294 -0.72 3.18 1.67
CA ALA A 294 -0.60 2.49 0.40
C ALA A 294 -0.31 1.01 0.63
N THR A 295 -0.68 0.19 -0.34
CA THR A 295 -0.27 -1.21 -0.35
C THR A 295 1.13 -1.36 -0.95
N PRO A 296 1.87 -2.43 -0.62
CA PRO A 296 3.18 -2.68 -1.24
C PRO A 296 3.14 -2.70 -2.78
N ILE A 297 2.08 -3.21 -3.39
CA ILE A 297 1.95 -3.21 -4.85
C ILE A 297 1.72 -1.81 -5.42
N GLN A 298 1.03 -0.91 -4.70
CA GLN A 298 0.88 0.48 -5.13
C GLN A 298 2.19 1.27 -5.08
N VAL A 299 3.11 0.85 -4.20
CA VAL A 299 4.43 1.49 -4.07
C VAL A 299 5.41 0.96 -5.13
N ALA A 300 5.26 -0.29 -5.53
CA ALA A 300 6.09 -0.93 -6.54
C ALA A 300 5.79 -0.44 -7.96
#